data_b86bed999816b4be34c85fdaf97b4b54
#
_entry.id   b86bed999816b4be34c85fdaf97b4b54
#
_cell.length_a   1.000
_cell.length_b   1.000
_cell.length_c   1.000
_cell.angle_alpha   90.00
_cell.angle_beta   90.00
_cell.angle_gamma   90.00
#
_symmetry.space_group_name_H-M   'P 1'
#
loop_
_entity.id
_entity.type
_entity.pdbx_description
1 polymer ?
#
loop_
_entity_poly.entity_id
_entity_poly.type
_entity_poly.pdbx_seq_one_letter_code
_entity_poly.pdbx_strand_id
1 'polypeptide(L)'
;DAHMDDVTVDFFRAMRPEGEVPFVIKNDYKETGRTVYLYEGDNNSALVSKIFTALMLGLKIMVVSDSKKFIKKLEAAMTVKVFDNQPLFATVGQLDSNSENKVRIWSIHAENSGSEENVAFIKDISEEVKKVDVLLASPSLGTGVDIPNYHFDAVFGAFHAVSQTATECAQSLHRYRPQVPLHIWVATRPPFGYKETNATKIKERMLELREKTTLKMPRCASSTITKSK
;
A
#
# COMPACT_ATOMS: atom_id res chain seq x y z
N ASP A 1 -0.32 11.90 -10.94
CA ASP A 1 -0.93 10.64 -10.55
C ASP A 1 -1.05 9.74 -11.78
N ALA A 2 -0.70 8.47 -11.61
CA ALA A 2 -0.77 7.48 -12.71
C ALA A 2 -2.22 7.10 -13.09
N HIS A 3 -3.21 7.51 -12.29
CA HIS A 3 -4.61 7.19 -12.49
C HIS A 3 -5.50 8.43 -12.33
N MET A 4 -5.25 9.43 -13.16
CA MET A 4 -6.16 10.57 -13.27
C MET A 4 -7.40 10.14 -14.06
N ASP A 5 -8.54 10.05 -13.39
CA ASP A 5 -9.83 9.73 -14.00
C ASP A 5 -10.51 10.95 -14.64
N ASP A 6 -11.55 10.71 -15.43
CA ASP A 6 -12.29 11.77 -16.12
C ASP A 6 -12.93 12.74 -15.11
N VAL A 7 -13.33 12.28 -13.92
CA VAL A 7 -13.92 13.13 -12.87
C VAL A 7 -12.88 14.13 -12.36
N THR A 8 -11.65 13.68 -12.13
CA THR A 8 -10.53 14.52 -11.71
C THR A 8 -10.18 15.55 -12.81
N VAL A 9 -10.16 15.12 -14.07
CA VAL A 9 -9.91 16.01 -15.22
C VAL A 9 -11.00 17.08 -15.32
N ASP A 10 -12.27 16.69 -15.21
CA ASP A 10 -13.40 17.61 -15.29
C ASP A 10 -13.44 18.59 -14.11
N PHE A 11 -13.05 18.15 -12.91
CA PHE A 11 -12.88 19.03 -11.76
C PHE A 11 -11.84 20.11 -12.03
N PHE A 12 -10.68 19.77 -12.55
CA PHE A 12 -9.65 20.77 -12.89
C PHE A 12 -10.07 21.66 -14.08
N ARG A 13 -10.84 21.12 -15.04
CA ARG A 13 -11.41 21.93 -16.12
C ARG A 13 -12.36 23.00 -15.58
N ALA A 14 -13.22 22.63 -14.64
CA ALA A 14 -14.18 23.57 -14.06
C ALA A 14 -13.53 24.69 -13.22
N MET A 15 -12.28 24.51 -12.80
CA MET A 15 -11.52 25.53 -12.07
C MET A 15 -10.75 26.50 -12.97
N ARG A 16 -10.71 26.27 -14.29
CA ARG A 16 -10.00 27.14 -15.23
C ARG A 16 -10.84 28.29 -15.67
N PRO A 17 -10.21 29.41 -16.13
CA PRO A 17 -10.89 30.49 -16.77
C PRO A 17 -11.67 30.01 -17.99
N GLU A 18 -12.81 30.68 -18.26
CA GLU A 18 -13.67 30.35 -19.38
C GLU A 18 -12.91 30.52 -20.72
N GLY A 19 -12.96 29.51 -21.58
CA GLY A 19 -12.27 29.48 -22.87
C GLY A 19 -10.89 28.79 -22.89
N GLU A 20 -10.31 28.42 -21.76
CA GLU A 20 -9.09 27.61 -21.72
C GLU A 20 -9.40 26.13 -21.94
N VAL A 21 -8.82 25.54 -23.01
CA VAL A 21 -8.92 24.11 -23.28
C VAL A 21 -7.65 23.41 -22.72
N PRO A 22 -7.78 22.49 -21.76
CA PRO A 22 -6.63 21.75 -21.27
C PRO A 22 -6.11 20.79 -22.36
N PHE A 23 -4.79 20.73 -22.50
CA PHE A 23 -4.16 19.71 -23.32
C PHE A 23 -4.02 18.42 -22.49
N VAL A 24 -4.63 17.32 -22.97
CA VAL A 24 -4.61 16.02 -22.28
C VAL A 24 -3.76 15.05 -23.09
N ILE A 25 -2.72 14.52 -22.45
CA ILE A 25 -1.92 13.42 -23.01
C ILE A 25 -2.35 12.16 -22.29
N LYS A 26 -2.87 11.18 -23.04
CA LYS A 26 -3.21 9.86 -22.54
C LYS A 26 -2.13 8.88 -22.91
N ASN A 27 -1.57 8.20 -21.92
CA ASN A 27 -0.62 7.12 -22.14
C ASN A 27 -1.37 5.79 -22.15
N ASP A 28 -1.50 5.17 -23.30
CA ASP A 28 -2.14 3.85 -23.48
C ASP A 28 -1.13 2.69 -23.44
N TYR A 29 0.10 2.94 -22.99
CA TYR A 29 1.10 1.89 -22.84
C TYR A 29 0.62 0.80 -21.86
N LYS A 30 0.67 -0.45 -22.31
CA LYS A 30 0.37 -1.62 -21.50
C LYS A 30 1.66 -2.41 -21.27
N GLU A 31 2.04 -2.54 -20.02
CA GLU A 31 3.15 -3.41 -19.65
C GLU A 31 2.77 -4.87 -19.94
N THR A 32 3.62 -5.58 -20.67
CA THR A 32 3.46 -6.99 -21.01
C THR A 32 4.62 -7.79 -20.43
N GLY A 33 4.37 -9.07 -20.10
CA GLY A 33 5.44 -10.02 -19.74
C GLY A 33 5.54 -10.37 -18.25
N ARG A 34 4.74 -9.74 -17.38
CA ARG A 34 4.74 -10.07 -15.95
C ARG A 34 3.78 -11.23 -15.67
N THR A 35 4.27 -12.31 -15.06
CA THR A 35 3.41 -13.45 -14.66
C THR A 35 2.67 -13.12 -13.38
N VAL A 36 1.35 -13.29 -13.38
CA VAL A 36 0.48 -13.05 -12.23
C VAL A 36 -0.14 -14.36 -11.77
N TYR A 37 0.06 -14.70 -10.49
CA TYR A 37 -0.57 -15.83 -9.82
C TYR A 37 -1.66 -15.31 -8.90
N LEU A 38 -2.91 -15.58 -9.21
CA LEU A 38 -4.05 -15.21 -8.38
C LEU A 38 -4.41 -16.36 -7.44
N TYR A 39 -4.47 -16.08 -6.15
CA TYR A 39 -4.88 -17.02 -5.11
C TYR A 39 -6.35 -16.77 -4.77
N GLU A 40 -7.19 -17.74 -5.05
CA GLU A 40 -8.62 -17.69 -4.76
C GLU A 40 -8.91 -18.25 -3.37
N GLY A 41 -10.05 -17.85 -2.80
CA GLY A 41 -10.55 -18.35 -1.52
C GLY A 41 -10.86 -17.26 -0.50
N ASP A 42 -11.59 -17.64 0.53
CA ASP A 42 -12.09 -16.72 1.58
C ASP A 42 -10.99 -16.24 2.54
N ASN A 43 -9.82 -16.85 2.49
CA ASN A 43 -8.67 -16.49 3.33
C ASN A 43 -7.36 -16.48 2.54
N ASN A 44 -6.37 -15.79 3.07
CA ASN A 44 -5.07 -15.62 2.45
C ASN A 44 -4.04 -16.70 2.80
N SER A 45 -4.45 -17.83 3.39
CA SER A 45 -3.52 -18.85 3.90
C SER A 45 -2.64 -19.45 2.80
N ALA A 46 -3.18 -19.66 1.60
CA ALA A 46 -2.42 -20.16 0.45
C ALA A 46 -1.31 -19.17 0.03
N LEU A 47 -1.62 -17.86 0.00
CA LEU A 47 -0.62 -16.83 -0.28
C LEU A 47 0.44 -16.78 0.82
N VAL A 48 0.04 -16.83 2.10
CA VAL A 48 0.97 -16.82 3.24
C VAL A 48 1.87 -18.06 3.21
N SER A 49 1.33 -19.23 2.91
CA SER A 49 2.13 -20.46 2.72
C SER A 49 3.16 -20.29 1.61
N LYS A 50 2.78 -19.66 0.48
CA LYS A 50 3.70 -19.40 -0.63
C LYS A 50 4.79 -18.40 -0.26
N ILE A 51 4.47 -17.36 0.54
CA ILE A 51 5.46 -16.41 1.09
C ILE A 51 6.52 -17.19 1.89
N PHE A 52 6.10 -18.03 2.84
CA PHE A 52 7.05 -18.80 3.64
C PHE A 52 7.84 -19.81 2.81
N THR A 53 7.21 -20.44 1.81
CA THR A 53 7.92 -21.33 0.87
C THR A 53 9.01 -20.57 0.09
N ALA A 54 8.72 -19.36 -0.39
CA ALA A 54 9.69 -18.53 -1.09
C ALA A 54 10.90 -18.20 -0.20
N LEU A 55 10.65 -17.84 1.06
CA LEU A 55 11.70 -17.56 2.03
C LEU A 55 12.54 -18.78 2.38
N MET A 56 11.92 -19.96 2.51
CA MET A 56 12.63 -21.21 2.72
C MET A 56 13.53 -21.61 1.54
N LEU A 57 13.19 -21.15 0.34
CA LEU A 57 14.03 -21.30 -0.86
C LEU A 57 15.12 -20.21 -0.99
N GLY A 58 15.24 -19.33 0.00
CA GLY A 58 16.21 -18.24 0.00
C GLY A 58 15.87 -17.08 -0.94
N LEU A 59 14.62 -16.99 -1.41
CA LEU A 59 14.20 -15.90 -2.30
C LEU A 59 14.01 -14.60 -1.50
N LYS A 60 14.38 -13.49 -2.11
CA LYS A 60 14.11 -12.16 -1.61
C LYS A 60 12.75 -11.69 -2.10
N ILE A 61 11.95 -11.13 -1.22
CA ILE A 61 10.55 -10.83 -1.55
C ILE A 61 10.09 -9.45 -1.06
N MET A 62 9.19 -8.85 -1.83
CA MET A 62 8.43 -7.69 -1.40
C MET A 62 6.98 -8.12 -1.15
N VAL A 63 6.42 -7.72 -0.01
CA VAL A 63 5.01 -7.97 0.33
C VAL A 63 4.31 -6.65 0.53
N VAL A 64 3.23 -6.41 -0.21
CA VAL A 64 2.37 -5.24 -0.07
C VAL A 64 0.97 -5.63 0.38
N SER A 65 0.35 -4.79 1.20
CA SER A 65 -1.03 -5.01 1.65
C SER A 65 -1.72 -3.68 1.94
N ASP A 66 -3.00 -3.58 1.68
CA ASP A 66 -3.87 -2.49 2.11
C ASP A 66 -4.19 -2.55 3.62
N SER A 67 -3.77 -3.61 4.31
CA SER A 67 -4.02 -3.86 5.73
C SER A 67 -2.75 -3.77 6.57
N LYS A 68 -2.60 -2.69 7.33
CA LYS A 68 -1.56 -2.58 8.38
C LYS A 68 -1.57 -3.78 9.33
N LYS A 69 -2.76 -4.26 9.71
CA LYS A 69 -2.91 -5.39 10.63
C LYS A 69 -2.33 -6.68 10.04
N PHE A 70 -2.49 -6.90 8.73
CA PHE A 70 -1.89 -8.04 8.04
C PHE A 70 -0.36 -7.94 8.05
N ILE A 71 0.20 -6.80 7.68
CA ILE A 71 1.66 -6.57 7.67
C ILE A 71 2.26 -6.85 9.07
N LYS A 72 1.69 -6.29 10.13
CA LYS A 72 2.17 -6.53 11.51
C LYS A 72 2.07 -8.00 11.93
N LYS A 73 0.98 -8.69 11.55
CA LYS A 73 0.84 -10.12 11.84
C LYS A 73 1.85 -10.97 11.09
N LEU A 74 2.12 -10.63 9.84
CA LEU A 74 3.09 -11.34 9.01
C LEU A 74 4.51 -11.14 9.56
N GLU A 75 4.88 -9.91 9.91
CA GLU A 75 6.13 -9.58 10.57
C GLU A 75 6.32 -10.37 11.87
N ALA A 76 5.32 -10.34 12.76
CA ALA A 76 5.34 -11.11 14.01
C ALA A 76 5.47 -12.62 13.76
N ALA A 77 4.76 -13.16 12.76
CA ALA A 77 4.86 -14.58 12.42
C ALA A 77 6.25 -14.97 11.89
N MET A 78 6.93 -14.06 11.20
CA MET A 78 8.29 -14.26 10.72
C MET A 78 9.31 -14.22 11.88
N THR A 79 9.15 -13.27 12.81
CA THR A 79 10.09 -13.11 13.95
C THR A 79 9.99 -14.23 14.97
N VAL A 80 8.83 -14.90 15.11
CA VAL A 80 8.61 -16.00 16.04
C VAL A 80 9.08 -17.35 15.49
N LYS A 81 9.25 -17.49 14.17
CA LYS A 81 9.70 -18.77 13.59
C LYS A 81 11.15 -19.06 13.96
N VAL A 82 11.34 -20.17 14.65
CA VAL A 82 12.64 -20.68 15.09
C VAL A 82 12.94 -21.96 14.31
N PHE A 83 14.12 -22.06 13.73
CA PHE A 83 14.64 -23.29 13.17
C PHE A 83 15.86 -23.69 14.00
N ASP A 84 15.85 -24.89 14.54
CA ASP A 84 16.94 -25.43 15.35
C ASP A 84 17.35 -24.53 16.54
N ASN A 85 16.35 -23.98 17.26
CA ASN A 85 16.51 -23.00 18.36
C ASN A 85 17.15 -21.64 17.98
N GLN A 86 17.30 -21.36 16.69
CA GLN A 86 17.77 -20.07 16.19
C GLN A 86 16.62 -19.34 15.49
N PRO A 87 16.41 -18.03 15.72
CA PRO A 87 15.43 -17.27 14.96
C PRO A 87 15.82 -17.25 13.49
N LEU A 88 14.89 -17.66 12.61
CA LEU A 88 15.09 -17.72 11.17
C LEU A 88 15.20 -16.32 10.55
N PHE A 89 14.67 -15.32 11.24
CA PHE A 89 14.51 -13.96 10.74
C PHE A 89 15.03 -12.95 11.77
N ALA A 90 15.69 -11.91 11.31
CA ALA A 90 16.09 -10.76 12.13
C ALA A 90 15.53 -9.47 11.52
N THR A 91 14.96 -8.59 12.36
CA THR A 91 14.67 -7.22 11.93
C THR A 91 15.96 -6.42 11.77
N VAL A 92 16.00 -5.51 10.81
CA VAL A 92 17.23 -4.78 10.43
C VAL A 92 17.86 -3.99 11.58
N GLY A 93 17.07 -3.54 12.58
CA GLY A 93 17.57 -2.89 13.80
C GLY A 93 18.24 -3.83 14.81
N GLN A 94 18.27 -5.15 14.58
CA GLN A 94 18.84 -6.16 15.47
C GLN A 94 20.01 -6.94 14.85
N LEU A 95 20.66 -6.35 13.85
CA LEU A 95 21.82 -6.97 13.19
C LEU A 95 23.05 -6.86 14.07
N ASP A 96 23.17 -7.77 15.02
CA ASP A 96 24.45 -8.08 15.62
C ASP A 96 25.34 -8.81 14.61
N SER A 97 26.64 -8.59 14.72
CA SER A 97 27.68 -9.08 13.82
C SER A 97 27.75 -10.61 13.61
N ASN A 98 26.91 -11.39 14.30
CA ASN A 98 26.80 -12.85 14.17
C ASN A 98 25.60 -13.33 13.34
N SER A 99 24.96 -12.45 12.55
CA SER A 99 23.70 -12.75 11.86
C SER A 99 23.85 -13.05 10.36
N GLU A 100 25.01 -13.52 9.90
CA GLU A 100 25.30 -13.79 8.48
C GLU A 100 24.30 -14.76 7.79
N ASN A 101 23.56 -15.55 8.54
CA ASN A 101 22.59 -16.53 8.02
C ASN A 101 21.12 -16.19 8.29
N LYS A 102 20.80 -14.98 8.74
CA LYS A 102 19.41 -14.60 9.06
C LYS A 102 18.79 -13.77 7.95
N VAL A 103 17.55 -14.10 7.60
CA VAL A 103 16.73 -13.31 6.68
C VAL A 103 16.43 -11.93 7.30
N ARG A 104 16.82 -10.88 6.62
CA ARG A 104 16.66 -9.49 7.08
C ARG A 104 15.32 -8.94 6.64
N ILE A 105 14.49 -8.55 7.61
CA ILE A 105 13.13 -8.04 7.37
C ILE A 105 13.10 -6.53 7.62
N TRP A 106 12.49 -5.77 6.71
CA TRP A 106 12.13 -4.39 6.91
C TRP A 106 10.63 -4.19 6.75
N SER A 107 10.01 -3.51 7.71
CA SER A 107 8.56 -3.33 7.75
C SER A 107 8.19 -1.84 7.82
N ILE A 108 7.30 -1.39 6.92
CA ILE A 108 6.80 -0.02 6.86
C ILE A 108 5.28 -0.02 6.95
N HIS A 109 4.75 0.56 8.03
CA HIS A 109 3.32 0.70 8.26
C HIS A 109 3.00 2.02 8.98
N ALA A 110 1.72 2.36 9.14
CA ALA A 110 1.28 3.66 9.67
C ALA A 110 1.81 4.02 11.06
N GLU A 111 2.22 3.04 11.87
CA GLU A 111 2.73 3.31 13.22
C GLU A 111 4.23 3.60 13.25
N ASN A 112 4.98 3.18 12.23
CA ASN A 112 6.43 3.37 12.16
C ASN A 112 6.91 4.18 10.96
N SER A 113 6.04 4.53 10.01
CA SER A 113 6.44 5.23 8.78
C SER A 113 7.08 6.61 9.02
N GLY A 114 6.81 7.22 10.18
CA GLY A 114 7.41 8.50 10.58
C GLY A 114 8.69 8.35 11.42
N SER A 115 9.17 7.16 11.73
CA SER A 115 10.44 6.98 12.42
C SER A 115 11.61 7.46 11.56
N GLU A 116 12.68 7.92 12.19
CA GLU A 116 13.86 8.44 11.50
C GLU A 116 14.47 7.37 10.57
N GLU A 117 14.49 6.11 11.01
CA GLU A 117 15.00 5.00 10.21
C GLU A 117 14.15 4.74 8.96
N ASN A 118 12.81 4.76 9.08
CA ASN A 118 11.93 4.56 7.93
C ASN A 118 11.96 5.76 6.98
N VAL A 119 12.07 6.98 7.49
CA VAL A 119 12.22 8.17 6.65
C VAL A 119 13.55 8.10 5.87
N ALA A 120 14.64 7.73 6.53
CA ALA A 120 15.94 7.53 5.88
C ALA A 120 15.89 6.41 4.83
N PHE A 121 15.29 5.26 5.17
CA PHE A 121 15.10 4.13 4.27
C PHE A 121 14.32 4.52 3.01
N ILE A 122 13.21 5.25 3.16
CA ILE A 122 12.38 5.68 2.04
C ILE A 122 13.12 6.72 1.17
N LYS A 123 13.90 7.59 1.78
CA LYS A 123 14.66 8.63 1.06
C LYS A 123 15.66 8.05 0.07
N ASP A 124 16.30 6.93 0.41
CA ASP A 124 17.27 6.24 -0.43
C ASP A 124 16.87 4.77 -0.66
N ILE A 125 15.61 4.55 -0.96
CA ILE A 125 15.04 3.22 -1.03
C ILE A 125 15.76 2.30 -2.03
N SER A 126 16.28 2.84 -3.13
CA SER A 126 17.00 2.07 -4.16
C SER A 126 18.28 1.43 -3.66
N GLU A 127 18.94 2.03 -2.68
CA GLU A 127 20.13 1.47 -2.04
C GLU A 127 19.78 0.68 -0.77
N GLU A 128 18.83 1.20 0.03
CA GLU A 128 18.47 0.57 1.30
C GLU A 128 17.79 -0.81 1.11
N VAL A 129 17.00 -1.00 0.04
CA VAL A 129 16.41 -2.32 -0.26
C VAL A 129 17.45 -3.42 -0.48
N LYS A 130 18.66 -3.07 -0.93
CA LYS A 130 19.75 -4.04 -1.14
C LYS A 130 20.21 -4.70 0.16
N LYS A 131 19.96 -4.07 1.29
CA LYS A 131 20.34 -4.54 2.63
C LYS A 131 19.32 -5.48 3.26
N VAL A 132 18.15 -5.68 2.63
CA VAL A 132 17.04 -6.47 3.18
C VAL A 132 16.67 -7.61 2.25
N ASP A 133 16.13 -8.68 2.82
CA ASP A 133 15.67 -9.85 2.08
C ASP A 133 14.15 -9.86 1.96
N VAL A 134 13.48 -9.19 2.90
CA VAL A 134 12.01 -9.05 2.93
C VAL A 134 11.63 -7.60 3.18
N LEU A 135 10.90 -7.01 2.27
CA LEU A 135 10.25 -5.71 2.47
C LEU A 135 8.75 -5.90 2.68
N LEU A 136 8.26 -5.55 3.85
CA LEU A 136 6.82 -5.56 4.18
C LEU A 136 6.30 -4.12 4.13
N ALA A 137 5.35 -3.84 3.25
CA ALA A 137 4.84 -2.50 3.05
C ALA A 137 3.31 -2.41 3.14
N SER A 138 2.83 -1.51 3.98
CA SER A 138 1.45 -1.04 3.96
C SER A 138 1.32 0.22 3.07
N PRO A 139 0.11 0.79 2.88
CA PRO A 139 -0.05 2.03 2.11
C PRO A 139 0.83 3.19 2.58
N SER A 140 1.33 3.13 3.83
CA SER A 140 2.21 4.14 4.44
C SER A 140 3.61 4.23 3.81
N LEU A 141 3.98 3.30 2.92
CA LEU A 141 5.17 3.47 2.08
C LEU A 141 5.12 4.75 1.22
N GLY A 142 3.91 5.32 1.11
CA GLY A 142 3.68 6.61 0.46
C GLY A 142 3.58 6.54 -1.07
N THR A 143 3.03 7.60 -1.65
CA THR A 143 3.04 7.81 -3.10
C THR A 143 4.42 8.35 -3.53
N GLY A 144 4.84 8.04 -4.76
CA GLY A 144 6.12 8.52 -5.31
C GLY A 144 7.34 7.65 -4.98
N VAL A 145 7.17 6.58 -4.22
CA VAL A 145 8.23 5.59 -4.01
C VAL A 145 8.32 4.67 -5.22
N ASP A 146 9.53 4.50 -5.75
CA ASP A 146 9.83 3.66 -6.90
C ASP A 146 11.11 2.87 -6.66
N ILE A 147 11.09 1.56 -6.96
CA ILE A 147 12.25 0.66 -6.81
C ILE A 147 12.58 0.12 -8.20
N PRO A 148 13.47 0.80 -8.95
CA PRO A 148 13.74 0.47 -10.34
C PRO A 148 14.72 -0.70 -10.51
N ASN A 149 15.58 -0.96 -9.53
CA ASN A 149 16.64 -1.94 -9.62
C ASN A 149 16.16 -3.35 -9.21
N TYR A 150 16.63 -4.38 -9.92
CA TYR A 150 16.35 -5.76 -9.56
C TYR A 150 17.00 -6.10 -8.21
N HIS A 151 16.20 -6.62 -7.30
CA HIS A 151 16.62 -7.08 -5.97
C HIS A 151 15.72 -8.18 -5.42
N PHE A 152 14.38 -8.02 -5.54
CA PHE A 152 13.41 -9.02 -5.11
C PHE A 152 13.08 -9.98 -6.24
N ASP A 153 12.95 -11.26 -5.90
CA ASP A 153 12.64 -12.35 -6.85
C ASP A 153 11.13 -12.49 -7.11
N ALA A 154 10.30 -12.00 -6.19
CA ALA A 154 8.84 -12.01 -6.33
C ALA A 154 8.20 -10.87 -5.51
N VAL A 155 7.02 -10.44 -5.96
CA VAL A 155 6.16 -9.50 -5.22
C VAL A 155 4.86 -10.19 -4.84
N PHE A 156 4.47 -10.03 -3.57
CA PHE A 156 3.24 -10.58 -3.01
C PHE A 156 2.28 -9.45 -2.64
N GLY A 157 1.01 -9.60 -3.01
CA GLY A 157 -0.06 -8.67 -2.66
C GLY A 157 -1.18 -9.35 -1.89
N ALA A 158 -1.47 -8.88 -0.68
CA ALA A 158 -2.59 -9.35 0.13
C ALA A 158 -3.58 -8.21 0.37
N PHE A 159 -4.67 -8.18 -0.39
CA PHE A 159 -5.62 -7.07 -0.37
C PHE A 159 -6.94 -7.47 0.29
N HIS A 160 -7.26 -6.77 1.36
CA HIS A 160 -8.39 -7.05 2.24
C HIS A 160 -9.59 -6.13 1.98
N ALA A 161 -9.51 -5.25 0.97
CA ALA A 161 -10.49 -4.21 0.65
C ALA A 161 -10.79 -3.29 1.86
N VAL A 162 -9.74 -2.86 2.57
CA VAL A 162 -9.84 -2.07 3.81
C VAL A 162 -9.65 -0.58 3.56
N SER A 163 -8.56 -0.20 2.87
CA SER A 163 -8.12 1.19 2.82
C SER A 163 -7.68 1.69 1.45
N GLN A 164 -7.62 0.83 0.46
CA GLN A 164 -7.20 1.18 -0.90
C GLN A 164 -8.22 0.73 -1.94
N THR A 165 -8.32 1.48 -3.02
CA THR A 165 -9.02 1.10 -4.25
C THR A 165 -8.24 0.04 -5.02
N ALA A 166 -8.88 -0.61 -5.99
CA ALA A 166 -8.20 -1.60 -6.85
C ALA A 166 -7.01 -0.99 -7.61
N THR A 167 -7.14 0.26 -8.05
CA THR A 167 -6.07 1.00 -8.75
C THR A 167 -4.89 1.29 -7.83
N GLU A 168 -5.13 1.69 -6.58
CA GLU A 168 -4.07 1.91 -5.60
C GLU A 168 -3.37 0.61 -5.21
N CYS A 169 -4.12 -0.49 -5.08
CA CYS A 169 -3.56 -1.82 -4.88
C CYS A 169 -2.63 -2.22 -6.04
N ALA A 170 -3.07 -2.01 -7.28
CA ALA A 170 -2.24 -2.24 -8.46
C ALA A 170 -0.99 -1.35 -8.46
N GLN A 171 -1.11 -0.06 -8.15
CA GLN A 171 0.04 0.84 -8.03
C GLN A 171 1.03 0.37 -6.97
N SER A 172 0.56 -0.14 -5.84
CA SER A 172 1.45 -0.63 -4.77
C SER A 172 2.30 -1.82 -5.21
N LEU A 173 1.75 -2.72 -6.03
CA LEU A 173 2.48 -3.84 -6.65
C LEU A 173 3.53 -3.36 -7.67
N HIS A 174 3.21 -2.30 -8.41
CA HIS A 174 4.07 -1.75 -9.47
C HIS A 174 5.13 -0.77 -8.98
N ARG A 175 5.25 -0.52 -7.68
CA ARG A 175 6.37 0.24 -7.10
C ARG A 175 7.71 -0.47 -7.33
N TYR A 176 7.67 -1.79 -7.37
CA TYR A 176 8.81 -2.59 -7.80
C TYR A 176 8.75 -2.77 -9.32
N ARG A 177 9.63 -2.06 -10.05
CA ARG A 177 9.61 -2.00 -11.52
C ARG A 177 10.11 -3.25 -12.23
N PRO A 178 11.11 -4.00 -11.70
CA PRO A 178 11.59 -5.20 -12.37
C PRO A 178 10.47 -6.22 -12.62
N GLN A 179 10.55 -6.91 -13.76
CA GLN A 179 9.57 -7.91 -14.17
C GLN A 179 9.81 -9.22 -13.41
N VAL A 180 9.15 -9.36 -12.28
CA VAL A 180 9.16 -10.56 -11.45
C VAL A 180 7.73 -11.10 -11.29
N PRO A 181 7.56 -12.37 -10.89
CA PRO A 181 6.24 -12.93 -10.60
C PRO A 181 5.49 -12.12 -9.54
N LEU A 182 4.21 -11.88 -9.80
CA LEU A 182 3.28 -11.30 -8.84
C LEU A 182 2.38 -12.38 -8.28
N HIS A 183 2.34 -12.52 -6.97
CA HIS A 183 1.45 -13.42 -6.26
C HIS A 183 0.40 -12.61 -5.52
N ILE A 184 -0.87 -12.73 -5.89
CA ILE A 184 -1.93 -11.83 -5.43
C ILE A 184 -3.07 -12.62 -4.81
N TRP A 185 -3.52 -12.20 -3.65
CA TRP A 185 -4.78 -12.60 -3.05
C TRP A 185 -5.62 -11.36 -2.75
N VAL A 186 -6.90 -11.45 -3.08
CA VAL A 186 -7.87 -10.38 -2.83
C VAL A 186 -9.03 -10.98 -2.05
N ALA A 187 -9.43 -10.30 -0.96
CA ALA A 187 -10.58 -10.71 -0.17
C ALA A 187 -11.85 -10.69 -1.03
N THR A 188 -12.63 -11.76 -0.98
CA THR A 188 -13.92 -11.87 -1.69
C THR A 188 -14.94 -10.85 -1.19
N ARG A 189 -14.79 -10.41 0.06
CA ARG A 189 -15.66 -9.40 0.69
C ARG A 189 -14.84 -8.49 1.61
N PRO A 190 -15.09 -7.18 1.58
CA PRO A 190 -14.45 -6.28 2.54
C PRO A 190 -14.92 -6.62 3.96
N PRO A 191 -14.03 -6.60 4.96
CA PRO A 191 -14.36 -6.96 6.35
C PRO A 191 -15.38 -6.01 6.99
N PHE A 192 -15.49 -4.78 6.46
CA PHE A 192 -16.42 -3.74 6.89
C PHE A 192 -17.36 -3.33 5.74
N GLY A 193 -17.54 -4.22 4.76
CA GLY A 193 -18.26 -3.90 3.53
C GLY A 193 -19.71 -3.51 3.79
N TYR A 194 -20.13 -2.47 3.11
CA TYR A 194 -21.54 -2.21 2.92
C TYR A 194 -22.17 -3.44 2.25
N LYS A 195 -23.17 -4.02 2.89
CA LYS A 195 -23.96 -5.12 2.30
C LYS A 195 -24.78 -4.65 1.09
N GLU A 196 -24.86 -3.33 0.91
CA GLU A 196 -25.62 -2.69 -0.14
C GLU A 196 -24.74 -2.48 -1.39
N THR A 197 -25.18 -3.02 -2.51
CA THR A 197 -24.51 -2.89 -3.82
C THR A 197 -25.24 -1.94 -4.77
N ASN A 198 -26.42 -1.46 -4.38
CA ASN A 198 -27.19 -0.52 -5.18
C ASN A 198 -26.61 0.87 -5.08
N ALA A 199 -26.12 1.39 -6.23
CA ALA A 199 -25.45 2.70 -6.32
C ALA A 199 -26.31 3.86 -5.78
N THR A 200 -27.64 3.83 -6.03
CA THR A 200 -28.57 4.87 -5.56
C THR A 200 -28.65 4.89 -4.04
N LYS A 201 -28.82 3.72 -3.40
CA LYS A 201 -28.86 3.61 -1.94
C LYS A 201 -27.53 3.97 -1.28
N ILE A 202 -26.41 3.61 -1.91
CA ILE A 202 -25.09 4.02 -1.43
C ILE A 202 -24.95 5.54 -1.46
N LYS A 203 -25.37 6.19 -2.56
CA LYS A 203 -25.35 7.65 -2.72
C LYS A 203 -26.24 8.34 -1.67
N GLU A 204 -27.46 7.89 -1.48
CA GLU A 204 -28.39 8.42 -0.47
C GLU A 204 -27.76 8.36 0.93
N ARG A 205 -27.20 7.21 1.31
CA ARG A 205 -26.56 7.03 2.60
C ARG A 205 -25.31 7.91 2.78
N MET A 206 -24.53 8.12 1.73
CA MET A 206 -23.38 9.05 1.77
C MET A 206 -23.83 10.49 1.96
N LEU A 207 -24.94 10.91 1.33
CA LEU A 207 -25.52 12.23 1.52
C LEU A 207 -26.02 12.43 2.95
N GLU A 208 -26.76 11.47 3.52
CA GLU A 208 -27.20 11.50 4.92
C GLU A 208 -26.03 11.63 5.92
N LEU A 209 -24.94 10.88 5.68
CA LEU A 209 -23.74 10.95 6.50
C LEU A 209 -23.09 12.34 6.42
N ARG A 210 -23.03 12.92 5.23
CA ARG A 210 -22.50 14.26 5.01
C ARG A 210 -23.32 15.32 5.75
N GLU A 211 -24.65 15.26 5.69
CA GLU A 211 -25.53 16.19 6.39
C GLU A 211 -25.33 16.09 7.92
N LYS A 212 -25.28 14.86 8.46
CA LYS A 212 -25.02 14.63 9.89
C LYS A 212 -23.66 15.14 10.34
N THR A 213 -22.64 15.09 9.47
CA THR A 213 -21.31 15.61 9.77
C THR A 213 -21.27 17.13 9.73
N THR A 214 -21.97 17.75 8.77
CA THR A 214 -22.04 19.21 8.62
C THR A 214 -22.77 19.86 9.80
N LEU A 215 -23.80 19.21 10.34
CA LEU A 215 -24.54 19.68 11.53
C LEU A 215 -23.72 19.61 12.83
N LYS A 216 -22.63 18.84 12.85
CA LYS A 216 -21.74 18.72 14.04
C LYS A 216 -20.56 19.70 14.04
N MET A 217 -20.33 20.45 12.96
CA MET A 217 -19.31 21.50 12.99
C MET A 217 -19.86 22.72 13.72
N PRO A 218 -19.22 23.18 14.80
CA PRO A 218 -19.59 24.45 15.42
C PRO A 218 -19.39 25.57 14.38
N ARG A 219 -20.42 26.39 14.16
CA ARG A 219 -20.29 27.60 13.34
C ARG A 219 -19.17 28.43 13.96
N CYS A 220 -18.05 28.61 13.26
CA CYS A 220 -17.09 29.64 13.62
C CYS A 220 -17.82 30.98 13.69
N ALA A 221 -17.88 31.57 14.90
CA ALA A 221 -18.43 32.88 15.08
C ALA A 221 -17.65 33.84 14.19
N SER A 222 -18.35 34.45 13.24
CA SER A 222 -17.81 35.55 12.45
C SER A 222 -17.43 36.69 13.41
N SER A 223 -16.14 36.85 13.66
CA SER A 223 -15.63 38.03 14.36
C SER A 223 -15.87 39.25 13.48
N THR A 224 -16.84 40.05 13.85
CA THR A 224 -17.09 41.35 13.27
C THR A 224 -15.88 42.24 13.58
N ILE A 225 -15.07 42.54 12.56
CA ILE A 225 -14.02 43.54 12.65
C ILE A 225 -14.71 44.91 12.61
N THR A 226 -14.93 45.51 13.77
CA THR A 226 -15.29 46.91 13.86
C THR A 226 -14.09 47.76 13.51
N LYS A 227 -14.14 48.40 12.35
CA LYS A 227 -13.20 49.50 12.02
C LYS A 227 -13.58 50.72 12.89
N SER A 228 -12.73 51.06 13.82
CA SER A 228 -12.75 52.39 14.47
C SER A 228 -12.15 53.43 13.53
N LYS A 229 -12.85 54.55 13.44
CA LYS A 229 -12.43 55.75 12.72
C LYS A 229 -11.16 56.37 13.33
#